data_e46345496644f8f66a69b9cc8be50bc3
#
_entry.id   e46345496644f8f66a69b9cc8be50bc3
#
_cell.length_a   1.000
_cell.length_b   1.000
_cell.length_c   1.000
_cell.angle_alpha   90.00
_cell.angle_beta   90.00
_cell.angle_gamma   90.00
#
_symmetry.space_group_name_H-M   'P 1'
#
loop_
_entity.id
_entity.type
_entity.pdbx_description
1 polymer ?
#
loop_
_entity_poly.entity_id
_entity_poly.type
_entity_poly.pdbx_seq_one_letter_code
_entity_poly.pdbx_strand_id
1 'polypeptide(L)'
;MFLVPSNVFTDAVRTFWGTRTAQSGAQIARGATDQGKRGSVTGGAHLHGFARTIITLLVNIGVRPEHIFAARGSLPEDVAVRSTMSLPGFYRATKNWDLLVVVDGNLVAALELKSQVGPSFGNNFNNRSEEAIGTAADIWVAYREGTFGSSPTPWLGYVFLLEDCEASRRPILTISPHFAILPEFAGASYARRYELLCRKLVRERQYSAACFLISDPTRADAEPNYLEPAPDLSGERFLTQLLAHVSGSVRP
;
A
#
# COMPACT_ATOMS: atom_id res chain seq x y z
N MET A 1 22.76 9.53 -3.82
CA MET A 1 21.47 10.00 -3.28
C MET A 1 20.43 9.81 -4.38
N PHE A 2 19.39 9.03 -4.14
CA PHE A 2 18.34 8.80 -5.14
C PHE A 2 17.45 10.05 -5.21
N LEU A 3 17.28 10.59 -6.41
CA LEU A 3 16.38 11.71 -6.63
C LEU A 3 14.97 11.15 -6.89
N VAL A 4 14.11 11.20 -5.88
CA VAL A 4 12.69 10.84 -6.01
C VAL A 4 11.90 12.14 -6.11
N PRO A 5 11.10 12.34 -7.17
CA PRO A 5 10.27 13.55 -7.30
C PRO A 5 9.20 13.64 -6.19
N SER A 6 8.89 14.84 -5.74
CA SER A 6 7.85 15.08 -4.73
C SER A 6 6.42 14.69 -5.18
N ASN A 7 6.19 14.64 -6.49
CA ASN A 7 4.91 14.27 -7.10
C ASN A 7 4.93 12.87 -7.75
N VAL A 8 5.78 11.98 -7.24
CA VAL A 8 6.10 10.66 -7.83
C VAL A 8 4.89 9.77 -8.11
N PHE A 9 3.80 9.91 -7.37
CA PHE A 9 2.60 9.08 -7.51
C PHE A 9 1.47 9.74 -8.32
N THR A 10 1.70 10.88 -8.99
CA THR A 10 0.66 11.59 -9.76
C THR A 10 -0.01 10.68 -10.80
N ASP A 11 0.77 9.99 -11.63
CA ASP A 11 0.22 9.06 -12.64
C ASP A 11 -0.43 7.82 -12.03
N ALA A 12 0.09 7.34 -10.90
CA ALA A 12 -0.50 6.24 -10.16
C ALA A 12 -1.91 6.60 -9.62
N VAL A 13 -2.06 7.80 -9.07
CA VAL A 13 -3.35 8.31 -8.58
C VAL A 13 -4.34 8.55 -9.74
N ARG A 14 -3.88 9.10 -10.85
CA ARG A 14 -4.70 9.23 -12.08
C ARG A 14 -5.20 7.88 -12.57
N THR A 15 -4.31 6.90 -12.67
CA THR A 15 -4.65 5.51 -13.04
C THR A 15 -5.63 4.88 -12.05
N PHE A 16 -5.45 5.12 -10.75
CA PHE A 16 -6.34 4.62 -9.70
C PHE A 16 -7.79 5.07 -9.93
N TRP A 17 -8.01 6.36 -10.10
CA TRP A 17 -9.36 6.90 -10.28
C TRP A 17 -9.95 6.51 -11.64
N GLY A 18 -9.17 6.56 -12.72
CA GLY A 18 -9.61 6.14 -14.06
C GLY A 18 -10.08 4.68 -14.08
N THR A 19 -9.32 3.77 -13.45
CA THR A 19 -9.68 2.35 -13.35
C THR A 19 -10.98 2.16 -12.55
N ARG A 20 -11.15 2.87 -11.43
CA ARG A 20 -12.36 2.77 -10.61
C ARG A 20 -13.60 3.32 -11.32
N THR A 21 -13.46 4.41 -12.05
CA THR A 21 -14.56 5.00 -12.84
C THR A 21 -15.00 4.04 -13.94
N ALA A 22 -14.07 3.46 -14.69
CA ALA A 22 -14.35 2.50 -15.72
C ALA A 22 -15.04 1.22 -15.17
N GLN A 23 -14.58 0.70 -14.04
CA GLN A 23 -15.18 -0.46 -13.36
C GLN A 23 -16.60 -0.15 -12.85
N SER A 24 -16.84 1.04 -12.29
CA SER A 24 -18.16 1.48 -11.85
C SER A 24 -19.14 1.57 -13.02
N GLY A 25 -18.71 2.15 -14.14
CA GLY A 25 -19.50 2.23 -15.36
C GLY A 25 -19.87 0.84 -15.93
N ALA A 26 -18.91 -0.09 -15.96
CA ALA A 26 -19.14 -1.45 -16.42
C ALA A 26 -20.10 -2.24 -15.50
N GLN A 27 -20.13 -2.00 -14.20
CA GLN A 27 -21.08 -2.61 -13.27
C GLN A 27 -22.51 -2.09 -13.50
N ILE A 28 -22.66 -0.78 -13.65
CA ILE A 28 -23.95 -0.16 -13.94
C ILE A 28 -24.52 -0.72 -15.28
N ALA A 29 -23.69 -0.83 -16.31
CA ALA A 29 -24.08 -1.36 -17.61
C ALA A 29 -24.52 -2.84 -17.56
N ARG A 30 -24.06 -3.63 -16.58
CA ARG A 30 -24.45 -5.04 -16.36
C ARG A 30 -25.68 -5.20 -15.45
N GLY A 31 -26.32 -4.11 -15.03
CA GLY A 31 -27.53 -4.15 -14.16
C GLY A 31 -27.27 -4.65 -12.74
N ALA A 32 -26.02 -4.74 -12.31
CA ALA A 32 -25.67 -5.17 -10.96
C ALA A 32 -25.85 -4.02 -9.94
N THR A 33 -27.09 -3.79 -9.51
CA THR A 33 -27.44 -2.71 -8.60
C THR A 33 -27.16 -3.02 -7.13
N ASP A 34 -26.94 -4.28 -6.74
CA ASP A 34 -26.99 -4.69 -5.33
C ASP A 34 -25.69 -5.30 -4.74
N GLN A 35 -24.64 -5.46 -5.51
CA GLN A 35 -23.36 -5.92 -4.96
C GLN A 35 -22.37 -4.79 -4.70
N GLY A 36 -22.85 -3.61 -4.35
CA GLY A 36 -22.05 -2.46 -3.98
C GLY A 36 -20.65 -2.43 -4.62
N LYS A 37 -19.97 -1.34 -4.68
CA LYS A 37 -18.61 -1.16 -5.22
C LYS A 37 -17.55 -2.25 -4.83
N ARG A 38 -17.97 -3.34 -4.15
CA ARG A 38 -17.14 -4.47 -3.70
C ARG A 38 -16.62 -5.33 -4.86
N GLY A 39 -17.42 -5.58 -5.90
CA GLY A 39 -16.99 -6.39 -7.04
C GLY A 39 -15.86 -5.77 -7.86
N SER A 40 -15.73 -4.42 -7.84
CA SER A 40 -14.64 -3.70 -8.50
C SER A 40 -13.32 -3.69 -7.69
N VAL A 41 -13.37 -4.08 -6.42
CA VAL A 41 -12.21 -4.03 -5.50
C VAL A 41 -11.45 -5.35 -5.47
N THR A 42 -12.09 -6.47 -5.84
CA THR A 42 -11.55 -7.82 -5.69
C THR A 42 -10.32 -8.15 -6.53
N GLY A 43 -9.95 -7.33 -7.51
CA GLY A 43 -8.80 -7.60 -8.40
C GLY A 43 -7.54 -6.77 -8.12
N GLY A 44 -7.57 -5.79 -7.19
CA GLY A 44 -6.39 -4.92 -6.93
C GLY A 44 -5.93 -4.05 -8.11
N ALA A 45 -6.57 -4.16 -9.28
CA ALA A 45 -6.12 -3.54 -10.54
C ALA A 45 -5.97 -2.00 -10.44
N HIS A 46 -6.76 -1.35 -9.61
CA HIS A 46 -6.69 0.09 -9.37
C HIS A 46 -5.39 0.53 -8.68
N LEU A 47 -4.67 -0.37 -8.00
CA LEU A 47 -3.38 -0.09 -7.36
C LEU A 47 -2.17 -0.42 -8.25
N HIS A 48 -2.39 -0.97 -9.45
CA HIS A 48 -1.29 -1.33 -10.36
C HIS A 48 -0.42 -0.13 -10.77
N GLY A 49 -0.98 1.09 -10.82
CA GLY A 49 -0.21 2.30 -11.09
C GLY A 49 0.88 2.56 -10.04
N PHE A 50 0.57 2.35 -8.76
CA PHE A 50 1.55 2.48 -7.68
C PHE A 50 2.66 1.44 -7.79
N ALA A 51 2.30 0.17 -7.99
CA ALA A 51 3.29 -0.89 -8.19
C ALA A 51 4.17 -0.60 -9.41
N ARG A 52 3.61 -0.12 -10.53
CA ARG A 52 4.37 0.26 -11.75
C ARG A 52 5.39 1.36 -11.46
N THR A 53 5.00 2.42 -10.76
CA THR A 53 5.92 3.50 -10.37
C THR A 53 7.08 2.96 -9.55
N ILE A 54 6.79 2.11 -8.56
CA ILE A 54 7.82 1.50 -7.70
C ILE A 54 8.74 0.60 -8.51
N ILE A 55 8.20 -0.26 -9.40
CA ILE A 55 8.97 -1.16 -10.26
C ILE A 55 9.91 -0.36 -11.17
N THR A 56 9.42 0.71 -11.80
CA THR A 56 10.26 1.57 -12.65
C THR A 56 11.45 2.13 -11.87
N LEU A 57 11.24 2.60 -10.65
CA LEU A 57 12.33 3.12 -9.81
C LEU A 57 13.31 2.03 -9.39
N LEU A 58 12.83 0.83 -9.07
CA LEU A 58 13.70 -0.33 -8.75
C LEU A 58 14.57 -0.73 -9.94
N VAL A 59 14.00 -0.80 -11.14
CA VAL A 59 14.76 -1.09 -12.37
C VAL A 59 15.79 0.01 -12.65
N ASN A 60 15.43 1.27 -12.45
CA ASN A 60 16.35 2.41 -12.67
C ASN A 60 17.56 2.40 -11.73
N ILE A 61 17.49 1.77 -10.56
CA ILE A 61 18.64 1.59 -9.67
C ILE A 61 19.40 0.27 -9.90
N GLY A 62 19.03 -0.48 -10.94
CA GLY A 62 19.74 -1.70 -11.37
C GLY A 62 19.16 -3.00 -10.83
N VAL A 63 17.95 -3.00 -10.24
CA VAL A 63 17.26 -4.26 -9.90
C VAL A 63 16.85 -4.95 -11.20
N ARG A 64 17.32 -6.18 -11.41
CA ARG A 64 16.94 -6.95 -12.59
C ARG A 64 15.45 -7.36 -12.52
N PRO A 65 14.71 -7.30 -13.64
CA PRO A 65 13.28 -7.63 -13.68
C PRO A 65 12.93 -9.01 -13.11
N GLU A 66 13.81 -10.00 -13.30
CA GLU A 66 13.61 -11.35 -12.77
C GLU A 66 13.64 -11.45 -11.23
N HIS A 67 14.10 -10.40 -10.54
CA HIS A 67 14.10 -10.28 -9.08
C HIS A 67 12.84 -9.58 -8.53
N ILE A 68 11.99 -9.08 -9.42
CA ILE A 68 10.77 -8.36 -9.04
C ILE A 68 9.55 -9.24 -9.33
N PHE A 69 8.62 -9.32 -8.39
CA PHE A 69 7.41 -10.12 -8.49
C PHE A 69 6.21 -9.22 -8.18
N ALA A 70 5.29 -9.08 -9.14
CA ALA A 70 4.11 -8.25 -9.03
C ALA A 70 2.98 -8.75 -9.95
N ALA A 71 1.76 -8.25 -9.75
CA ALA A 71 0.65 -8.58 -10.63
C ALA A 71 0.91 -8.12 -12.07
N ARG A 72 0.50 -8.92 -13.06
CA ARG A 72 0.76 -8.65 -14.50
C ARG A 72 0.36 -7.25 -14.94
N GLY A 73 -0.77 -6.72 -14.46
CA GLY A 73 -1.21 -5.35 -14.76
C GLY A 73 -0.37 -4.23 -14.14
N SER A 74 0.57 -4.57 -13.27
CA SER A 74 1.47 -3.60 -12.62
C SER A 74 2.76 -3.36 -13.41
N LEU A 75 2.96 -4.04 -14.54
CA LEU A 75 4.24 -4.01 -15.24
C LEU A 75 4.34 -2.80 -16.16
N PRO A 76 5.51 -2.14 -16.25
CA PRO A 76 5.87 -1.37 -17.42
C PRO A 76 5.83 -2.27 -18.67
N GLU A 77 5.46 -1.74 -19.82
CA GLU A 77 5.23 -2.54 -21.06
C GLU A 77 6.43 -3.36 -21.48
N ASP A 78 7.64 -2.91 -21.14
CA ASP A 78 8.92 -3.51 -21.54
C ASP A 78 9.57 -4.39 -20.46
N VAL A 79 8.91 -4.62 -19.31
CA VAL A 79 9.49 -5.35 -18.19
C VAL A 79 8.77 -6.68 -17.94
N ALA A 80 9.48 -7.79 -18.21
CA ALA A 80 8.99 -9.13 -17.92
C ALA A 80 9.19 -9.46 -16.43
N VAL A 81 8.17 -9.23 -15.61
CA VAL A 81 8.16 -9.52 -14.19
C VAL A 81 7.39 -10.81 -13.91
N ARG A 82 7.81 -11.54 -12.90
CA ARG A 82 7.13 -12.78 -12.46
C ARG A 82 5.88 -12.46 -11.65
N SER A 83 4.83 -13.26 -11.83
CA SER A 83 3.52 -13.04 -11.16
C SER A 83 3.33 -13.85 -9.88
N THR A 84 4.33 -14.60 -9.42
CA THR A 84 4.24 -15.40 -8.19
C THR A 84 4.63 -14.53 -6.99
N MET A 85 3.62 -13.98 -6.30
CA MET A 85 3.79 -13.03 -5.20
C MET A 85 3.49 -13.67 -3.83
N SER A 86 3.37 -15.00 -3.77
CA SER A 86 3.01 -15.70 -2.56
C SER A 86 4.24 -15.99 -1.71
N LEU A 87 4.19 -15.57 -0.45
CA LEU A 87 5.16 -15.94 0.57
C LEU A 87 4.52 -16.87 1.60
N PRO A 88 5.29 -17.80 2.19
CA PRO A 88 4.82 -18.56 3.34
C PRO A 88 4.61 -17.64 4.54
N GLY A 89 3.62 -17.95 5.36
CA GLY A 89 3.36 -17.30 6.62
C GLY A 89 3.60 -18.26 7.80
N PHE A 90 3.46 -17.75 9.00
CA PHE A 90 3.51 -18.55 10.22
C PHE A 90 2.11 -19.00 10.67
N TYR A 91 1.15 -18.07 10.69
CA TYR A 91 -0.23 -18.35 11.11
C TYR A 91 -1.12 -18.85 9.98
N ARG A 92 -0.66 -18.77 8.73
CA ARG A 92 -1.34 -19.24 7.51
C ARG A 92 -0.31 -19.83 6.55
N ALA A 93 -0.75 -20.76 5.70
CA ALA A 93 0.16 -21.45 4.79
C ALA A 93 0.88 -20.46 3.86
N THR A 94 0.15 -19.54 3.24
CA THR A 94 0.71 -18.54 2.32
C THR A 94 -0.08 -17.24 2.34
N LYS A 95 0.58 -16.15 1.88
CA LYS A 95 -0.03 -14.85 1.61
C LYS A 95 0.52 -14.27 0.31
N ASN A 96 -0.36 -13.75 -0.53
CA ASN A 96 0.02 -12.94 -1.68
C ASN A 96 0.31 -11.50 -1.25
N TRP A 97 1.45 -10.98 -1.67
CA TRP A 97 1.86 -9.60 -1.52
C TRP A 97 1.59 -8.82 -2.82
N ASP A 98 1.57 -7.50 -2.76
CA ASP A 98 1.32 -6.69 -3.96
C ASP A 98 2.60 -6.50 -4.79
N LEU A 99 3.78 -6.48 -4.14
CA LEU A 99 5.09 -6.46 -4.78
C LEU A 99 6.13 -7.11 -3.88
N LEU A 100 7.00 -7.95 -4.47
CA LEU A 100 8.15 -8.55 -3.80
C LEU A 100 9.44 -8.24 -4.57
N VAL A 101 10.53 -8.11 -3.83
CA VAL A 101 11.90 -8.13 -4.37
C VAL A 101 12.62 -9.29 -3.73
N VAL A 102 13.05 -10.27 -4.58
CA VAL A 102 13.80 -11.44 -4.14
C VAL A 102 15.06 -11.54 -4.99
N VAL A 103 16.22 -11.42 -4.36
CA VAL A 103 17.52 -11.43 -5.02
C VAL A 103 18.30 -12.66 -4.58
N ASP A 104 18.67 -13.51 -5.52
CA ASP A 104 19.46 -14.74 -5.29
C ASP A 104 18.87 -15.62 -4.17
N GLY A 105 17.54 -15.75 -4.18
CA GLY A 105 16.80 -16.54 -3.17
C GLY A 105 16.57 -15.85 -1.84
N ASN A 106 17.06 -14.63 -1.62
CA ASN A 106 16.84 -13.86 -0.41
C ASN A 106 15.67 -12.91 -0.56
N LEU A 107 14.75 -12.90 0.40
CA LEU A 107 13.68 -11.92 0.48
C LEU A 107 14.27 -10.55 0.89
N VAL A 108 14.31 -9.61 -0.05
CA VAL A 108 14.84 -8.26 0.18
C VAL A 108 13.76 -7.28 0.61
N ALA A 109 12.62 -7.28 -0.09
CA ALA A 109 11.50 -6.40 0.24
C ALA A 109 10.15 -7.04 -0.07
N ALA A 110 9.13 -6.69 0.75
CA ALA A 110 7.74 -7.03 0.51
C ALA A 110 6.85 -5.81 0.76
N LEU A 111 5.97 -5.50 -0.18
CA LEU A 111 5.13 -4.30 -0.14
C LEU A 111 3.66 -4.66 -0.20
N GLU A 112 2.90 -3.96 0.62
CA GLU A 112 1.44 -4.01 0.69
C GLU A 112 0.89 -2.67 0.22
N LEU A 113 0.01 -2.69 -0.78
CA LEU A 113 -0.65 -1.51 -1.33
C LEU A 113 -2.14 -1.57 -0.98
N LYS A 114 -2.65 -0.57 -0.32
CA LYS A 114 -4.04 -0.53 0.12
C LYS A 114 -4.70 0.79 -0.21
N SER A 115 -6.00 0.76 -0.33
CA SER A 115 -6.82 1.96 -0.48
C SER A 115 -8.14 1.84 0.26
N GLN A 116 -8.70 3.00 0.57
CA GLN A 116 -10.05 3.12 1.09
C GLN A 116 -10.81 4.20 0.33
N VAL A 117 -11.94 3.79 -0.23
CA VAL A 117 -12.93 4.67 -0.87
C VAL A 117 -14.28 4.41 -0.22
N GLY A 118 -15.09 5.46 -0.05
CA GLY A 118 -16.40 5.35 0.58
C GLY A 118 -17.33 4.32 -0.10
N PRO A 119 -18.51 4.11 0.52
CA PRO A 119 -19.06 4.82 1.68
C PRO A 119 -18.69 4.23 3.06
N SER A 120 -18.23 2.98 3.15
CA SER A 120 -18.11 2.23 4.42
C SER A 120 -16.77 2.47 5.15
N PHE A 121 -16.44 3.71 5.53
CA PHE A 121 -15.15 4.03 6.16
C PHE A 121 -14.92 3.30 7.48
N GLY A 122 -15.93 3.17 8.36
CA GLY A 122 -15.79 2.60 9.70
C GLY A 122 -15.37 1.13 9.69
N ASN A 123 -16.17 0.28 9.07
CA ASN A 123 -15.87 -1.15 8.98
C ASN A 123 -14.55 -1.40 8.24
N ASN A 124 -14.29 -0.63 7.19
CA ASN A 124 -13.08 -0.79 6.42
C ASN A 124 -11.84 -0.33 7.18
N PHE A 125 -11.94 0.71 8.03
CA PHE A 125 -10.82 1.11 8.87
C PHE A 125 -10.39 -0.02 9.81
N ASN A 126 -11.35 -0.67 10.49
CA ASN A 126 -11.04 -1.80 11.36
C ASN A 126 -10.40 -2.95 10.59
N ASN A 127 -11.01 -3.36 9.47
CA ASN A 127 -10.47 -4.42 8.64
C ASN A 127 -9.05 -4.09 8.13
N ARG A 128 -8.79 -2.87 7.68
CA ARG A 128 -7.46 -2.46 7.21
C ARG A 128 -6.43 -2.43 8.33
N SER A 129 -6.84 -2.06 9.54
CA SER A 129 -5.95 -2.09 10.71
C SER A 129 -5.58 -3.54 11.07
N GLU A 130 -6.56 -4.43 11.13
CA GLU A 130 -6.37 -5.85 11.40
C GLU A 130 -5.53 -6.53 10.32
N GLU A 131 -5.82 -6.28 9.03
CA GLU A 131 -5.04 -6.80 7.91
C GLU A 131 -3.59 -6.35 7.95
N ALA A 132 -3.33 -5.05 8.19
CA ALA A 132 -1.97 -4.52 8.21
C ALA A 132 -1.16 -5.13 9.36
N ILE A 133 -1.71 -5.13 10.57
CA ILE A 133 -1.06 -5.67 11.76
C ILE A 133 -0.85 -7.19 11.62
N GLY A 134 -1.90 -7.93 11.25
CA GLY A 134 -1.84 -9.38 11.08
C GLY A 134 -0.87 -9.82 9.97
N THR A 135 -0.80 -9.08 8.87
CA THR A 135 0.15 -9.34 7.79
C THR A 135 1.60 -9.14 8.24
N ALA A 136 1.88 -8.06 8.94
CA ALA A 136 3.22 -7.79 9.44
C ALA A 136 3.62 -8.79 10.54
N ALA A 137 2.73 -9.07 11.49
CA ALA A 137 2.99 -10.06 12.55
C ALA A 137 3.31 -11.43 11.95
N ASP A 138 2.53 -11.88 10.96
CA ASP A 138 2.68 -13.17 10.31
C ASP A 138 4.05 -13.35 9.64
N ILE A 139 4.48 -12.39 8.82
CA ILE A 139 5.78 -12.47 8.13
C ILE A 139 6.96 -12.32 9.12
N TRP A 140 6.84 -11.48 10.16
CA TRP A 140 7.90 -11.33 11.13
C TRP A 140 8.11 -12.59 11.99
N VAL A 141 7.03 -13.32 12.33
CA VAL A 141 7.18 -14.60 13.00
C VAL A 141 7.78 -15.63 12.04
N ALA A 142 7.29 -15.75 10.80
CA ALA A 142 7.84 -16.65 9.79
C ALA A 142 9.36 -16.39 9.56
N TYR A 143 9.76 -15.11 9.52
CA TYR A 143 11.17 -14.73 9.39
C TYR A 143 12.00 -15.22 10.58
N ARG A 144 11.55 -14.98 11.82
CA ARG A 144 12.27 -15.42 13.04
C ARG A 144 12.36 -16.94 13.15
N GLU A 145 11.37 -17.66 12.64
CA GLU A 145 11.35 -19.13 12.58
C GLU A 145 12.19 -19.69 11.42
N GLY A 146 12.92 -18.86 10.69
CA GLY A 146 13.85 -19.28 9.63
C GLY A 146 13.19 -19.69 8.31
N THR A 147 11.91 -19.37 8.11
CA THR A 147 11.17 -19.74 6.89
C THR A 147 11.82 -19.19 5.60
N PHE A 148 12.51 -18.06 5.69
CA PHE A 148 13.20 -17.44 4.55
C PHE A 148 14.70 -17.76 4.49
N GLY A 149 15.13 -18.83 5.14
CA GLY A 149 16.51 -19.31 5.12
C GLY A 149 17.48 -18.27 5.68
N SER A 150 18.57 -18.01 4.95
CA SER A 150 19.62 -17.03 5.31
C SER A 150 19.30 -15.59 4.88
N SER A 151 18.06 -15.30 4.46
CA SER A 151 17.70 -13.95 4.05
C SER A 151 18.01 -12.93 5.14
N PRO A 152 18.64 -11.79 4.81
CA PRO A 152 18.77 -10.68 5.75
C PRO A 152 17.38 -10.16 6.14
N THR A 153 17.31 -9.29 7.14
CA THR A 153 16.03 -8.70 7.56
C THR A 153 15.33 -8.02 6.37
N PRO A 154 14.14 -8.50 5.95
CA PRO A 154 13.45 -7.93 4.81
C PRO A 154 12.91 -6.54 5.13
N TRP A 155 12.82 -5.70 4.10
CA TRP A 155 12.18 -4.40 4.20
C TRP A 155 10.68 -4.54 3.91
N LEU A 156 9.83 -4.14 4.85
CA LEU A 156 8.39 -4.18 4.68
C LEU A 156 7.84 -2.78 4.41
N GLY A 157 7.11 -2.61 3.31
CA GLY A 157 6.48 -1.35 2.91
C GLY A 157 4.98 -1.38 2.96
N TYR A 158 4.36 -0.28 3.39
CA TYR A 158 2.91 -0.11 3.42
C TYR A 158 2.52 1.20 2.73
N VAL A 159 1.81 1.13 1.61
CA VAL A 159 1.29 2.31 0.90
C VAL A 159 -0.22 2.35 1.04
N PHE A 160 -0.75 3.47 1.47
CA PHE A 160 -2.18 3.65 1.67
C PHE A 160 -2.71 4.91 0.97
N LEU A 161 -3.73 4.74 0.11
CA LEU A 161 -4.47 5.83 -0.51
C LEU A 161 -5.88 5.92 0.06
N LEU A 162 -6.24 7.08 0.62
CA LEU A 162 -7.58 7.39 1.12
C LEU A 162 -8.32 8.32 0.17
N GLU A 163 -9.60 8.05 -0.07
CA GLU A 163 -10.48 9.03 -0.71
C GLU A 163 -10.65 10.27 0.16
N ASP A 164 -10.44 11.43 -0.46
CA ASP A 164 -10.65 12.72 0.13
C ASP A 164 -12.09 13.19 -0.08
N CYS A 165 -12.90 13.08 0.95
CA CYS A 165 -14.31 13.50 0.94
C CYS A 165 -14.76 13.93 2.33
N GLU A 166 -15.93 14.52 2.45
CA GLU A 166 -16.47 14.95 3.73
C GLU A 166 -16.51 13.81 4.75
N ALA A 167 -16.94 12.61 4.35
CA ALA A 167 -17.06 11.45 5.23
C ALA A 167 -15.70 10.97 5.78
N SER A 168 -14.61 11.13 5.04
CA SER A 168 -13.24 10.81 5.50
C SER A 168 -12.64 11.91 6.38
N ARG A 169 -13.09 13.17 6.24
CA ARG A 169 -12.52 14.32 6.95
C ARG A 169 -13.28 14.72 8.22
N ARG A 170 -14.59 14.42 8.31
CA ARG A 170 -15.38 14.84 9.47
C ARG A 170 -14.92 14.16 10.75
N PRO A 171 -14.93 14.89 11.90
CA PRO A 171 -14.68 14.32 13.21
C PRO A 171 -15.67 13.20 13.54
N ILE A 172 -15.20 12.15 14.23
CA ILE A 172 -16.02 11.00 14.60
C ILE A 172 -16.07 10.88 16.11
N LEU A 173 -17.27 10.89 16.64
CA LEU A 173 -17.48 10.55 18.04
C LEU A 173 -17.16 9.08 18.27
N THR A 174 -16.23 8.82 19.19
CA THR A 174 -15.86 7.46 19.61
C THR A 174 -16.16 7.31 21.07
N ILE A 175 -16.96 6.31 21.40
CA ILE A 175 -17.36 6.01 22.77
C ILE A 175 -16.74 4.66 23.16
N SER A 176 -16.05 4.63 24.29
CA SER A 176 -15.59 3.41 24.95
C SER A 176 -16.13 3.43 26.38
N PRO A 177 -17.13 2.58 26.71
CA PRO A 177 -17.88 2.73 27.97
C PRO A 177 -17.10 2.28 29.21
N HIS A 178 -16.05 1.48 29.04
CA HIS A 178 -15.33 0.88 30.17
C HIS A 178 -13.95 1.50 30.40
N PHE A 179 -13.27 1.91 29.35
CA PHE A 179 -11.91 2.48 29.43
C PHE A 179 -11.80 3.68 28.49
N ALA A 180 -11.00 4.66 28.86
CA ALA A 180 -10.71 5.80 28.00
C ALA A 180 -9.98 5.38 26.72
N ILE A 181 -10.37 5.93 25.60
CA ILE A 181 -9.61 5.80 24.35
C ILE A 181 -8.30 6.58 24.45
N LEU A 182 -7.32 6.22 23.63
CA LEU A 182 -6.10 7.01 23.51
C LEU A 182 -6.44 8.43 23.03
N PRO A 183 -5.82 9.47 23.63
CA PRO A 183 -6.20 10.87 23.37
C PRO A 183 -6.16 11.26 21.89
N GLU A 184 -5.21 10.74 21.12
CA GLU A 184 -5.08 11.02 19.69
C GLU A 184 -6.26 10.54 18.83
N PHE A 185 -7.11 9.64 19.35
CA PHE A 185 -8.31 9.17 18.66
C PHE A 185 -9.57 9.98 19.02
N ALA A 186 -9.51 10.86 20.02
CA ALA A 186 -10.65 11.67 20.41
C ALA A 186 -11.03 12.66 19.28
N GLY A 187 -12.23 12.51 18.74
CA GLY A 187 -12.70 13.30 17.60
C GLY A 187 -11.94 13.07 16.29
N ALA A 188 -11.05 12.10 16.22
CA ALA A 188 -10.26 11.85 15.02
C ALA A 188 -11.12 11.39 13.84
N SER A 189 -11.01 12.09 12.69
CA SER A 189 -11.59 11.69 11.42
C SER A 189 -10.94 10.41 10.88
N TYR A 190 -11.51 9.77 9.86
CA TYR A 190 -10.86 8.61 9.23
C TYR A 190 -9.53 8.98 8.60
N ALA A 191 -9.38 10.16 8.00
CA ALA A 191 -8.10 10.64 7.50
C ALA A 191 -7.04 10.67 8.62
N ARG A 192 -7.39 11.22 9.80
CA ARG A 192 -6.49 11.22 10.96
C ARG A 192 -6.21 9.82 11.50
N ARG A 193 -7.20 8.94 11.52
CA ARG A 193 -7.02 7.55 11.99
C ARG A 193 -6.10 6.74 11.09
N TYR A 194 -6.18 6.89 9.75
CA TYR A 194 -5.26 6.24 8.83
C TYR A 194 -3.85 6.80 8.94
N GLU A 195 -3.70 8.11 9.11
CA GLU A 195 -2.41 8.72 9.41
C GLU A 195 -1.78 8.14 10.68
N LEU A 196 -2.55 8.06 11.76
CA LEU A 196 -2.11 7.44 13.01
C LEU A 196 -1.76 5.97 12.85
N LEU A 197 -2.57 5.20 12.11
CA LEU A 197 -2.29 3.80 11.80
C LEU A 197 -0.92 3.66 11.11
N CYS A 198 -0.70 4.38 10.02
CA CYS A 198 0.56 4.34 9.28
C CYS A 198 1.77 4.69 10.16
N ARG A 199 1.67 5.75 10.98
CA ARG A 199 2.73 6.11 11.93
C ARG A 199 2.99 5.04 12.98
N LYS A 200 1.91 4.45 13.55
CA LYS A 200 2.03 3.38 14.56
C LYS A 200 2.65 2.11 13.96
N LEU A 201 2.28 1.73 12.74
CA LEU A 201 2.88 0.59 12.05
C LEU A 201 4.40 0.73 11.89
N VAL A 202 4.89 1.93 11.56
CA VAL A 202 6.33 2.19 11.46
C VAL A 202 6.99 2.29 12.83
N ARG A 203 6.38 3.00 13.77
CA ARG A 203 6.90 3.19 15.12
C ARG A 203 7.05 1.87 15.88
N GLU A 204 6.07 0.97 15.75
CA GLU A 204 6.09 -0.37 16.35
C GLU A 204 6.88 -1.39 15.50
N ARG A 205 7.61 -0.92 14.48
CA ARG A 205 8.44 -1.76 13.60
C ARG A 205 7.69 -2.90 12.92
N GLN A 206 6.38 -2.73 12.74
CA GLN A 206 5.57 -3.65 11.93
C GLN A 206 5.92 -3.51 10.45
N TYR A 207 6.15 -2.26 10.00
CA TYR A 207 6.66 -1.94 8.67
C TYR A 207 7.90 -1.07 8.78
N SER A 208 8.82 -1.21 7.82
CA SER A 208 10.05 -0.40 7.73
C SER A 208 9.74 1.04 7.37
N ALA A 209 8.75 1.24 6.49
CA ALA A 209 8.20 2.55 6.15
C ALA A 209 6.73 2.43 5.73
N ALA A 210 6.01 3.55 5.84
CA ALA A 210 4.67 3.70 5.31
C ALA A 210 4.55 5.00 4.50
N CYS A 211 3.69 4.97 3.47
CA CYS A 211 3.28 6.13 2.69
C CYS A 211 1.77 6.32 2.83
N PHE A 212 1.34 7.54 3.16
CA PHE A 212 -0.07 7.88 3.31
C PHE A 212 -0.46 9.04 2.41
N LEU A 213 -1.36 8.78 1.47
CA LEU A 213 -1.85 9.72 0.48
C LEU A 213 -3.35 9.91 0.63
N ILE A 214 -3.82 11.11 0.35
CA ILE A 214 -5.25 11.46 0.27
C ILE A 214 -5.52 12.04 -1.12
N SER A 215 -6.57 11.58 -1.80
CA SER A 215 -6.92 12.07 -3.14
C SER A 215 -8.43 12.15 -3.36
N ASP A 216 -8.84 13.22 -4.02
CA ASP A 216 -10.21 13.47 -4.44
C ASP A 216 -10.41 13.00 -5.89
N PRO A 217 -11.40 12.13 -6.18
CA PRO A 217 -11.68 11.66 -7.53
C PRO A 217 -12.01 12.79 -8.53
N THR A 218 -12.57 13.91 -8.06
CA THR A 218 -12.89 15.07 -8.92
C THR A 218 -11.65 15.84 -9.38
N ARG A 219 -10.51 15.60 -8.73
CA ARG A 219 -9.22 16.23 -9.03
C ARG A 219 -8.19 15.23 -9.59
N ALA A 220 -8.64 14.09 -10.09
CA ALA A 220 -7.75 13.03 -10.60
C ALA A 220 -6.77 13.53 -11.69
N ASP A 221 -7.20 14.49 -12.52
CA ASP A 221 -6.41 15.08 -13.60
C ASP A 221 -5.73 16.41 -13.21
N ALA A 222 -5.89 16.87 -11.95
CA ALA A 222 -5.21 18.06 -11.45
C ALA A 222 -3.74 17.77 -11.11
N GLU A 223 -2.94 18.84 -10.94
CA GLU A 223 -1.57 18.75 -10.42
C GLU A 223 -1.37 19.78 -9.31
N PRO A 224 -1.12 19.33 -8.07
CA PRO A 224 -1.09 17.93 -7.60
C PRO A 224 -2.49 17.32 -7.51
N ASN A 225 -2.59 16.01 -7.77
CA ASN A 225 -3.84 15.25 -7.68
C ASN A 225 -3.98 14.44 -6.39
N TYR A 226 -3.03 14.58 -5.48
CA TYR A 226 -3.06 14.01 -4.14
C TYR A 226 -2.39 14.94 -3.12
N LEU A 227 -2.65 14.68 -1.86
CA LEU A 227 -2.04 15.36 -0.72
C LEU A 227 -1.25 14.34 0.11
N GLU A 228 -0.16 14.81 0.70
CA GLU A 228 0.65 14.10 1.69
C GLU A 228 0.50 14.80 3.04
N PRO A 229 -0.50 14.42 3.85
CA PRO A 229 -0.84 15.18 5.07
C PRO A 229 0.24 15.09 6.15
N ALA A 230 1.19 14.18 5.99
CA ALA A 230 2.25 13.91 6.96
C ALA A 230 3.61 13.77 6.25
N PRO A 231 4.56 14.70 6.46
CA PRO A 231 5.87 14.65 5.80
C PRO A 231 6.68 13.39 6.11
N ASP A 232 6.48 12.80 7.28
CA ASP A 232 7.11 11.53 7.69
C ASP A 232 6.52 10.30 6.97
N LEU A 233 5.37 10.46 6.31
CA LEU A 233 4.66 9.44 5.55
C LEU A 233 4.58 9.78 4.05
N SER A 234 5.45 10.65 3.54
CA SER A 234 5.44 11.05 2.12
C SER A 234 5.94 9.93 1.20
N GLY A 235 5.51 9.97 -0.06
CA GLY A 235 5.95 9.06 -1.11
C GLY A 235 7.45 9.16 -1.38
N GLU A 236 7.98 10.39 -1.41
CA GLU A 236 9.42 10.63 -1.57
C GLU A 236 10.23 9.93 -0.46
N ARG A 237 9.85 10.12 0.80
CA ARG A 237 10.54 9.51 1.94
C ARG A 237 10.45 7.98 1.90
N PHE A 238 9.26 7.45 1.65
CA PHE A 238 9.02 6.01 1.52
C PHE A 238 9.90 5.37 0.46
N LEU A 239 9.90 5.95 -0.74
CA LEU A 239 10.67 5.43 -1.88
C LEU A 239 12.17 5.59 -1.68
N THR A 240 12.64 6.71 -1.13
CA THR A 240 14.06 6.89 -0.79
C THR A 240 14.56 5.79 0.14
N GLN A 241 13.78 5.43 1.17
CA GLN A 241 14.14 4.35 2.10
C GLN A 241 14.14 2.98 1.42
N LEU A 242 13.12 2.67 0.60
CA LEU A 242 13.06 1.43 -0.18
C LEU A 242 14.27 1.29 -1.09
N LEU A 243 14.54 2.31 -1.91
CA LEU A 243 15.64 2.29 -2.88
C LEU A 243 17.00 2.17 -2.18
N ALA A 244 17.19 2.86 -1.05
CA ALA A 244 18.42 2.76 -0.26
C ALA A 244 18.64 1.33 0.28
N HIS A 245 17.57 0.69 0.80
CA HIS A 245 17.65 -0.69 1.29
C HIS A 245 17.95 -1.68 0.16
N VAL A 246 17.18 -1.62 -0.93
CA VAL A 246 17.31 -2.57 -2.05
C VAL A 246 18.65 -2.41 -2.76
N SER A 247 19.15 -1.18 -2.90
CA SER A 247 20.46 -0.94 -3.56
C SER A 247 21.62 -1.63 -2.86
N GLY A 248 21.53 -1.86 -1.55
CA GLY A 248 22.54 -2.62 -0.80
C GLY A 248 22.55 -4.12 -1.14
N SER A 249 21.44 -4.66 -1.64
CA SER A 249 21.27 -6.07 -1.97
C SER A 249 21.55 -6.41 -3.44
N VAL A 250 21.64 -5.40 -4.33
CA VAL A 250 21.86 -5.59 -5.78
C VAL A 250 23.26 -5.17 -6.26
N ARG A 251 24.11 -4.66 -5.36
CA ARG A 251 25.50 -4.38 -5.69
C ARG A 251 26.29 -5.68 -5.63
N PRO A 252 27.13 -5.95 -6.67
CA PRO A 252 28.00 -7.11 -6.67
C PRO A 252 29.05 -7.07 -5.56
#